data_dcfdbe321f7ea8dcb753400ae0c65652
#
_entry.id   dcfdbe321f7ea8dcb753400ae0c65652
#
_cell.length_a   1.000
_cell.length_b   1.000
_cell.length_c   1.000
_cell.angle_alpha   90.00
_cell.angle_beta   90.00
_cell.angle_gamma   90.00
#
_symmetry.space_group_name_H-M   'P 1'
#
loop_
_entity.id
_entity.type
_entity.pdbx_description
1 polymer ?
#
loop_
_entity_poly.entity_id
_entity_poly.type
_entity_poly.pdbx_seq_one_letter_code
_entity_poly.pdbx_strand_id
1 'polypeptide(L)'
;MAKAKFERTKPHVNIGTIGHVDHGKTTLTAAITKVLHDKFPTLNTASAFDQIDNSPEEKQRGITINISHVEYQTEKRHYAHVDAPGHADYIKNMITGAAQMDGAILVVAATDGPMPQTKEHVLLARQVGVPYIVVALNKSDMVDDAEILELVEVEVRDLLNQYEFPGDTAPVIQVSALKALEGDAKWGETVLALMDAVDNNIPEPVRDLDKPFLMPVEDVFTITGRGTVITGKIERGQVKVNDEVEIVGIRDKQKTTVTGIEMFRKLLDYAEAGENVGLLLRGTKREDVERGQVVVKPGSITPHTGFDANVYILSKDEGGRHNPFYSNYRPQFYFRTTDVTGVITLPAGTEMVMPGDTTEMAVELIQPIAMEEGLRFAIREGGRTVGAGTVTKITK
;
A
#
# COMPACT_ATOMS: atom_id res chain seq x y z
N MET A 1 29.75 -14.00 3.63
CA MET A 1 29.44 -14.38 2.24
C MET A 1 29.03 -13.12 1.49
N ALA A 2 29.45 -12.96 0.22
CA ALA A 2 28.98 -11.85 -0.61
C ALA A 2 27.48 -12.00 -0.85
N LYS A 3 26.71 -10.90 -0.76
CA LYS A 3 25.28 -10.92 -1.10
C LYS A 3 25.12 -11.21 -2.60
N ALA A 4 24.09 -11.97 -2.97
CA ALA A 4 23.76 -12.22 -4.37
C ALA A 4 23.32 -10.92 -5.05
N LYS A 5 23.56 -10.83 -6.36
CA LYS A 5 22.97 -9.75 -7.18
C LYS A 5 21.54 -10.11 -7.57
N PHE A 6 20.69 -9.09 -7.63
CA PHE A 6 19.33 -9.25 -8.17
C PHE A 6 19.37 -9.27 -9.70
N GLU A 7 18.70 -10.22 -10.32
CA GLU A 7 18.58 -10.34 -11.77
C GLU A 7 17.12 -10.13 -12.19
N ARG A 8 16.87 -9.17 -13.07
CA ARG A 8 15.54 -8.87 -13.62
C ARG A 8 15.21 -9.83 -14.76
N THR A 9 14.77 -11.02 -14.44
CA THR A 9 14.42 -12.07 -15.43
C THR A 9 12.95 -12.08 -15.81
N LYS A 10 12.09 -11.42 -15.03
CA LYS A 10 10.63 -11.39 -15.21
C LYS A 10 10.08 -10.00 -14.90
N PRO A 11 8.91 -9.62 -15.45
CA PRO A 11 8.21 -8.41 -15.07
C PRO A 11 7.96 -8.37 -13.55
N HIS A 12 8.18 -7.21 -12.94
CA HIS A 12 7.99 -7.00 -11.51
C HIS A 12 6.65 -6.32 -11.22
N VAL A 13 5.86 -6.92 -10.32
CA VAL A 13 4.53 -6.44 -9.92
C VAL A 13 4.46 -6.37 -8.40
N ASN A 14 3.95 -5.26 -7.87
CA ASN A 14 3.65 -5.13 -6.45
C ASN A 14 2.20 -5.51 -6.21
N ILE A 15 1.98 -6.53 -5.40
CA ILE A 15 0.66 -6.97 -4.98
C ILE A 15 0.58 -6.93 -3.46
N GLY A 16 -0.62 -6.90 -2.90
CA GLY A 16 -0.74 -7.03 -1.46
C GLY A 16 -2.09 -7.55 -1.04
N THR A 17 -2.17 -7.96 0.23
CA THR A 17 -3.39 -8.41 0.87
C THR A 17 -4.06 -7.27 1.62
N ILE A 18 -5.36 -7.06 1.36
CA ILE A 18 -6.23 -6.14 2.08
C ILE A 18 -7.48 -6.87 2.60
N GLY A 19 -8.16 -6.32 3.57
CA GLY A 19 -9.38 -6.91 4.14
C GLY A 19 -9.40 -6.83 5.67
N HIS A 20 -10.48 -7.34 6.26
CA HIS A 20 -10.73 -7.26 7.69
C HIS A 20 -9.67 -7.98 8.54
N VAL A 21 -9.53 -7.60 9.81
CA VAL A 21 -8.75 -8.36 10.80
C VAL A 21 -9.32 -9.79 10.90
N ASP A 22 -8.48 -10.77 11.18
CA ASP A 22 -8.85 -12.20 11.31
C ASP A 22 -9.44 -12.88 10.06
N HIS A 23 -9.52 -12.21 8.91
CA HIS A 23 -9.89 -12.86 7.65
C HIS A 23 -8.76 -13.70 7.03
N GLY A 24 -7.56 -13.70 7.63
CA GLY A 24 -6.45 -14.59 7.26
C GLY A 24 -5.52 -14.06 6.19
N LYS A 25 -5.31 -12.73 6.10
CA LYS A 25 -4.38 -12.09 5.14
C LYS A 25 -2.96 -12.65 5.24
N THR A 26 -2.35 -12.55 6.42
CA THR A 26 -0.98 -13.04 6.68
C THR A 26 -0.86 -14.54 6.50
N THR A 27 -1.90 -15.31 6.91
CA THR A 27 -1.97 -16.76 6.67
C THR A 27 -1.99 -17.07 5.17
N LEU A 28 -2.75 -16.29 4.37
CA LEU A 28 -2.78 -16.45 2.93
C LEU A 28 -1.43 -16.09 2.29
N THR A 29 -0.79 -15.02 2.74
CA THR A 29 0.56 -14.65 2.30
C THR A 29 1.56 -15.78 2.55
N ALA A 30 1.55 -16.37 3.73
CA ALA A 30 2.38 -17.54 4.06
C ALA A 30 2.04 -18.76 3.19
N ALA A 31 0.75 -19.03 2.97
CA ALA A 31 0.29 -20.14 2.12
C ALA A 31 0.74 -19.97 0.66
N ILE A 32 0.65 -18.75 0.10
CA ILE A 32 1.13 -18.44 -1.26
C ILE A 32 2.62 -18.77 -1.37
N THR A 33 3.46 -18.29 -0.43
CA THR A 33 4.90 -18.55 -0.49
C THR A 33 5.22 -20.03 -0.41
N LYS A 34 4.52 -20.77 0.46
CA LYS A 34 4.71 -22.21 0.61
C LYS A 34 4.30 -22.98 -0.64
N VAL A 35 3.10 -22.74 -1.13
CA VAL A 35 2.55 -23.45 -2.31
C VAL A 35 3.40 -23.17 -3.55
N LEU A 36 3.84 -21.92 -3.75
CA LEU A 36 4.75 -21.57 -4.84
C LEU A 36 6.15 -22.17 -4.66
N HIS A 37 6.65 -22.28 -3.41
CA HIS A 37 7.90 -23.00 -3.15
C HIS A 37 7.77 -24.49 -3.46
N ASP A 38 6.70 -25.13 -3.06
CA ASP A 38 6.46 -26.55 -3.32
C ASP A 38 6.36 -26.85 -4.82
N LYS A 39 5.75 -25.94 -5.60
CA LYS A 39 5.64 -26.04 -7.06
C LYS A 39 6.92 -25.64 -7.80
N PHE A 40 7.62 -24.59 -7.34
CA PHE A 40 8.81 -24.01 -7.98
C PHE A 40 9.93 -23.79 -6.96
N PRO A 41 10.55 -24.84 -6.42
CA PRO A 41 11.48 -24.76 -5.29
C PRO A 41 12.78 -24.03 -5.59
N THR A 42 13.15 -23.92 -6.87
CA THR A 42 14.35 -23.17 -7.30
C THR A 42 14.12 -21.66 -7.43
N LEU A 43 12.86 -21.23 -7.51
CA LEU A 43 12.47 -19.84 -7.68
C LEU A 43 12.03 -19.18 -6.38
N ASN A 44 11.50 -19.96 -5.45
CA ASN A 44 10.83 -19.44 -4.26
C ASN A 44 11.40 -19.99 -2.97
N THR A 45 11.28 -19.20 -1.91
CA THR A 45 11.54 -19.62 -0.53
C THR A 45 10.24 -19.49 0.26
N ALA A 46 9.83 -20.51 0.94
CA ALA A 46 8.67 -20.45 1.82
C ALA A 46 8.94 -19.53 3.01
N SER A 47 8.01 -18.64 3.31
CA SER A 47 8.03 -17.76 4.48
C SER A 47 6.99 -18.23 5.47
N ALA A 48 7.40 -18.56 6.70
CA ALA A 48 6.49 -18.93 7.75
C ALA A 48 5.73 -17.70 8.28
N PHE A 49 4.55 -17.90 8.86
CA PHE A 49 3.72 -16.84 9.42
C PHE A 49 4.47 -15.95 10.41
N ASP A 50 5.24 -16.53 11.31
CA ASP A 50 6.04 -15.84 12.33
C ASP A 50 7.29 -15.12 11.79
N GLN A 51 7.61 -15.32 10.51
CA GLN A 51 8.63 -14.57 9.77
C GLN A 51 8.04 -13.35 9.05
N ILE A 52 6.76 -13.37 8.75
CA ILE A 52 6.01 -12.25 8.17
C ILE A 52 5.65 -11.28 9.29
N ASP A 53 4.89 -11.70 10.28
CA ASP A 53 4.59 -10.97 11.52
C ASP A 53 5.71 -11.22 12.53
N ASN A 54 6.81 -10.46 12.41
CA ASN A 54 8.04 -10.80 13.13
C ASN A 54 8.30 -9.96 14.37
N SER A 55 7.61 -8.83 14.55
CA SER A 55 7.80 -7.96 15.72
C SER A 55 7.27 -8.64 17.01
N PRO A 56 7.88 -8.38 18.18
CA PRO A 56 7.40 -8.91 19.45
C PRO A 56 5.94 -8.54 19.76
N GLU A 57 5.52 -7.34 19.36
CA GLU A 57 4.16 -6.84 19.59
C GLU A 57 3.14 -7.57 18.70
N GLU A 58 3.45 -7.82 17.44
CA GLU A 58 2.62 -8.60 16.51
C GLU A 58 2.42 -10.03 17.01
N LYS A 59 3.49 -10.67 17.44
CA LYS A 59 3.44 -12.03 18.02
C LYS A 59 2.62 -12.10 19.31
N GLN A 60 2.70 -11.06 20.14
CA GLN A 60 1.94 -11.01 21.40
C GLN A 60 0.45 -10.77 21.15
N ARG A 61 0.10 -9.92 20.19
CA ARG A 61 -1.28 -9.56 19.89
C ARG A 61 -1.96 -10.48 18.88
N GLY A 62 -1.18 -11.23 18.10
CA GLY A 62 -1.68 -12.09 17.01
C GLY A 62 -2.27 -11.34 15.84
N ILE A 63 -1.87 -10.06 15.63
CA ILE A 63 -2.33 -9.20 14.55
C ILE A 63 -1.15 -8.51 13.87
N THR A 64 -1.24 -8.29 12.56
CA THR A 64 -0.27 -7.51 11.80
C THR A 64 -0.38 -6.02 12.16
N ILE A 65 0.73 -5.40 12.51
CA ILE A 65 0.84 -3.98 12.88
C ILE A 65 1.60 -3.22 11.79
N ASN A 66 2.75 -3.74 11.40
CA ASN A 66 3.64 -3.13 10.43
C ASN A 66 3.41 -3.70 9.04
N ILE A 67 3.84 -2.96 8.02
CA ILE A 67 3.87 -3.48 6.65
C ILE A 67 5.01 -4.49 6.56
N SER A 68 4.72 -5.67 6.01
CA SER A 68 5.72 -6.68 5.70
C SER A 68 5.81 -6.89 4.19
N HIS A 69 7.04 -7.04 3.68
CA HIS A 69 7.28 -7.30 2.27
C HIS A 69 7.84 -8.71 2.08
N VAL A 70 7.16 -9.48 1.25
CA VAL A 70 7.54 -10.87 0.92
C VAL A 70 7.77 -10.99 -0.59
N GLU A 71 8.82 -11.71 -0.97
CA GLU A 71 9.18 -11.97 -2.37
C GLU A 71 8.74 -13.35 -2.80
N TYR A 72 8.11 -13.48 -3.97
CA TYR A 72 7.87 -14.76 -4.62
C TYR A 72 7.70 -14.60 -6.15
N GLN A 73 7.71 -15.73 -6.86
CA GLN A 73 7.60 -15.75 -8.31
C GLN A 73 6.62 -16.82 -8.78
N THR A 74 5.86 -16.49 -9.81
CA THR A 74 5.18 -17.47 -10.67
C THR A 74 6.07 -17.78 -11.87
N GLU A 75 5.59 -18.59 -12.81
CA GLU A 75 6.30 -18.77 -14.09
C GLU A 75 6.39 -17.48 -14.89
N LYS A 76 5.38 -16.59 -14.77
CA LYS A 76 5.24 -15.39 -15.58
C LYS A 76 5.90 -14.16 -14.96
N ARG A 77 5.86 -14.02 -13.62
CA ARG A 77 6.14 -12.74 -12.93
C ARG A 77 6.93 -12.92 -11.65
N HIS A 78 7.62 -11.84 -11.28
CA HIS A 78 8.22 -11.63 -9.98
C HIS A 78 7.33 -10.68 -9.15
N TYR A 79 6.98 -11.08 -7.93
CA TYR A 79 6.10 -10.33 -7.06
C TYR A 79 6.82 -9.81 -5.81
N ALA A 80 6.62 -8.54 -5.50
CA ALA A 80 6.75 -8.02 -4.15
C ALA A 80 5.36 -8.00 -3.52
N HIS A 81 5.15 -8.79 -2.49
CA HIS A 81 3.88 -8.88 -1.77
C HIS A 81 3.93 -8.02 -0.52
N VAL A 82 3.00 -7.11 -0.41
CA VAL A 82 2.80 -6.20 0.73
C VAL A 82 1.73 -6.78 1.63
N ASP A 83 2.11 -7.32 2.76
CA ASP A 83 1.15 -7.73 3.80
C ASP A 83 0.83 -6.52 4.69
N ALA A 84 -0.43 -6.04 4.60
CA ALA A 84 -0.87 -4.83 5.28
C ALA A 84 -1.77 -5.16 6.49
N PRO A 85 -1.70 -4.36 7.58
CA PRO A 85 -2.53 -4.57 8.75
C PRO A 85 -4.03 -4.48 8.42
N GLY A 86 -4.84 -5.26 9.14
CA GLY A 86 -6.30 -5.25 9.00
C GLY A 86 -7.03 -4.41 10.05
N HIS A 87 -6.39 -4.11 11.17
CA HIS A 87 -7.01 -3.43 12.30
C HIS A 87 -7.08 -1.90 12.09
N ALA A 88 -8.20 -1.29 12.48
CA ALA A 88 -8.45 0.15 12.31
C ALA A 88 -7.39 1.06 12.93
N ASP A 89 -6.77 0.66 14.05
CA ASP A 89 -5.72 1.43 14.71
C ASP A 89 -4.45 1.60 13.83
N TYR A 90 -4.24 0.70 12.87
CA TYR A 90 -3.05 0.68 12.01
C TYR A 90 -3.35 1.09 10.56
N ILE A 91 -4.47 1.76 10.35
CA ILE A 91 -4.92 2.18 9.01
C ILE A 91 -3.89 3.05 8.27
N LYS A 92 -3.06 3.81 8.99
CA LYS A 92 -1.95 4.57 8.40
C LYS A 92 -0.95 3.65 7.68
N ASN A 93 -0.62 2.51 8.29
CA ASN A 93 0.25 1.51 7.67
C ASN A 93 -0.45 0.82 6.51
N MET A 94 -1.76 0.53 6.64
CA MET A 94 -2.56 0.00 5.53
C MET A 94 -2.56 0.95 4.32
N ILE A 95 -2.81 2.25 4.52
CA ILE A 95 -2.79 3.26 3.44
C ILE A 95 -1.41 3.30 2.77
N THR A 96 -0.34 3.32 3.57
CA THR A 96 1.04 3.32 3.03
C THR A 96 1.34 2.06 2.23
N GLY A 97 0.90 0.90 2.71
CA GLY A 97 1.06 -0.37 1.98
C GLY A 97 0.25 -0.40 0.69
N ALA A 98 -1.04 0.00 0.76
CA ALA A 98 -1.92 0.02 -0.40
C ALA A 98 -1.42 0.95 -1.52
N ALA A 99 -0.84 2.10 -1.17
CA ALA A 99 -0.27 3.03 -2.14
C ALA A 99 0.91 2.44 -2.95
N GLN A 100 1.50 1.34 -2.47
CA GLN A 100 2.57 0.65 -3.17
C GLN A 100 2.06 -0.42 -4.16
N MET A 101 0.80 -0.83 -4.08
CA MET A 101 0.25 -1.96 -4.82
C MET A 101 -0.10 -1.58 -6.25
N ASP A 102 0.26 -2.43 -7.20
CA ASP A 102 -0.20 -2.39 -8.59
C ASP A 102 -1.52 -3.16 -8.76
N GLY A 103 -1.85 -3.98 -7.79
CA GLY A 103 -3.11 -4.69 -7.62
C GLY A 103 -3.21 -5.26 -6.22
N ALA A 104 -4.42 -5.56 -5.76
CA ALA A 104 -4.65 -6.10 -4.42
C ALA A 104 -5.40 -7.44 -4.47
N ILE A 105 -5.12 -8.29 -3.48
CA ILE A 105 -5.93 -9.45 -3.14
C ILE A 105 -6.83 -9.05 -1.97
N LEU A 106 -8.12 -8.92 -2.22
CA LEU A 106 -9.11 -8.70 -1.18
C LEU A 106 -9.44 -10.03 -0.50
N VAL A 107 -9.07 -10.14 0.77
CA VAL A 107 -9.30 -11.36 1.57
C VAL A 107 -10.58 -11.18 2.38
N VAL A 108 -11.58 -12.02 2.11
CA VAL A 108 -12.86 -12.05 2.83
C VAL A 108 -13.07 -13.45 3.37
N ALA A 109 -13.37 -13.60 4.66
CA ALA A 109 -13.72 -14.88 5.22
C ALA A 109 -15.14 -15.28 4.78
N ALA A 110 -15.28 -16.47 4.21
CA ALA A 110 -16.59 -16.98 3.76
C ALA A 110 -17.59 -17.15 4.91
N THR A 111 -17.09 -17.32 6.14
CA THR A 111 -17.89 -17.42 7.36
C THR A 111 -18.54 -16.11 7.80
N ASP A 112 -17.92 -14.97 7.46
CA ASP A 112 -18.27 -13.67 8.03
C ASP A 112 -18.79 -12.67 6.96
N GLY A 113 -18.43 -12.89 5.69
CA GLY A 113 -18.71 -11.95 4.60
C GLY A 113 -17.94 -10.62 4.72
N PRO A 114 -18.33 -9.59 3.96
CA PRO A 114 -17.72 -8.27 4.00
C PRO A 114 -17.99 -7.55 5.33
N MET A 115 -16.94 -7.33 6.11
CA MET A 115 -16.97 -6.66 7.42
C MET A 115 -16.63 -5.16 7.29
N PRO A 116 -16.84 -4.32 8.34
CA PRO A 116 -16.60 -2.88 8.24
C PRO A 116 -15.25 -2.47 7.72
N GLN A 117 -14.16 -3.13 8.17
CA GLN A 117 -12.81 -2.84 7.68
C GLN A 117 -12.59 -3.33 6.25
N THR A 118 -13.32 -4.36 5.78
CA THR A 118 -13.31 -4.75 4.36
C THR A 118 -13.77 -3.59 3.49
N LYS A 119 -14.87 -2.94 3.86
CA LYS A 119 -15.41 -1.76 3.16
C LYS A 119 -14.42 -0.59 3.19
N GLU A 120 -13.86 -0.29 4.36
CA GLU A 120 -12.88 0.79 4.51
C GLU A 120 -11.62 0.52 3.66
N HIS A 121 -11.13 -0.72 3.62
CA HIS A 121 -9.94 -1.08 2.84
C HIS A 121 -10.18 -0.99 1.33
N VAL A 122 -11.35 -1.41 0.83
CA VAL A 122 -11.71 -1.25 -0.59
C VAL A 122 -11.78 0.22 -0.98
N LEU A 123 -12.45 1.04 -0.14
CA LEU A 123 -12.52 2.48 -0.32
C LEU A 123 -11.12 3.12 -0.37
N LEU A 124 -10.27 2.82 0.62
CA LEU A 124 -8.92 3.37 0.69
C LEU A 124 -8.04 2.91 -0.47
N ALA A 125 -8.13 1.64 -0.87
CA ALA A 125 -7.43 1.13 -2.03
C ALA A 125 -7.80 1.92 -3.29
N ARG A 126 -9.09 2.22 -3.49
CA ARG A 126 -9.54 3.06 -4.59
C ARG A 126 -8.96 4.47 -4.54
N GLN A 127 -8.94 5.07 -3.35
CA GLN A 127 -8.44 6.43 -3.14
C GLN A 127 -6.94 6.57 -3.37
N VAL A 128 -6.13 5.61 -2.90
CA VAL A 128 -4.68 5.63 -3.14
C VAL A 128 -4.30 5.17 -4.54
N GLY A 129 -5.28 4.73 -5.34
CA GLY A 129 -5.10 4.45 -6.76
C GLY A 129 -4.72 3.00 -7.07
N VAL A 130 -5.02 2.03 -6.22
CA VAL A 130 -4.95 0.60 -6.56
C VAL A 130 -5.90 0.33 -7.73
N PRO A 131 -5.40 -0.10 -8.90
CA PRO A 131 -6.23 -0.16 -10.09
C PRO A 131 -7.04 -1.47 -10.23
N TYR A 132 -6.57 -2.56 -9.62
CA TYR A 132 -7.12 -3.90 -9.82
C TYR A 132 -7.28 -4.65 -8.51
N ILE A 133 -8.37 -5.43 -8.39
CA ILE A 133 -8.63 -6.30 -7.24
C ILE A 133 -8.97 -7.71 -7.74
N VAL A 134 -8.34 -8.71 -7.09
CA VAL A 134 -8.70 -10.13 -7.15
C VAL A 134 -9.19 -10.52 -5.76
N VAL A 135 -10.24 -11.32 -5.66
CA VAL A 135 -10.84 -11.71 -4.38
C VAL A 135 -10.43 -13.12 -3.98
N ALA A 136 -9.94 -13.26 -2.76
CA ALA A 136 -9.76 -14.55 -2.09
C ALA A 136 -10.88 -14.74 -1.07
N LEU A 137 -11.84 -15.60 -1.37
CA LEU A 137 -12.88 -16.01 -0.42
C LEU A 137 -12.28 -17.09 0.47
N ASN A 138 -11.71 -16.65 1.58
CA ASN A 138 -10.93 -17.48 2.50
C ASN A 138 -11.81 -18.21 3.53
N LYS A 139 -11.27 -19.23 4.19
CA LYS A 139 -11.99 -20.12 5.13
C LYS A 139 -13.17 -20.84 4.48
N SER A 140 -13.13 -21.05 3.15
CA SER A 140 -14.19 -21.76 2.43
C SER A 140 -14.32 -23.23 2.82
N ASP A 141 -13.31 -23.79 3.47
CA ASP A 141 -13.34 -25.13 4.08
C ASP A 141 -14.29 -25.23 5.29
N MET A 142 -14.70 -24.10 5.87
CA MET A 142 -15.59 -24.02 7.04
C MET A 142 -17.05 -23.83 6.67
N VAL A 143 -17.37 -23.69 5.38
CA VAL A 143 -18.73 -23.46 4.88
C VAL A 143 -19.11 -24.59 3.93
N ASP A 144 -20.01 -25.47 4.40
CA ASP A 144 -20.47 -26.62 3.61
C ASP A 144 -21.62 -26.29 2.64
N ASP A 145 -22.30 -25.17 2.89
CA ASP A 145 -23.45 -24.74 2.10
C ASP A 145 -23.00 -23.84 0.93
N ALA A 146 -23.21 -24.32 -0.29
CA ALA A 146 -22.85 -23.61 -1.51
C ALA A 146 -23.66 -22.31 -1.70
N GLU A 147 -24.90 -22.25 -1.22
CA GLU A 147 -25.75 -21.05 -1.33
C GLU A 147 -25.19 -19.91 -0.47
N ILE A 148 -24.62 -20.24 0.69
CA ILE A 148 -23.92 -19.24 1.54
C ILE A 148 -22.70 -18.69 0.84
N LEU A 149 -21.89 -19.54 0.21
CA LEU A 149 -20.71 -19.11 -0.54
C LEU A 149 -21.09 -18.18 -1.70
N GLU A 150 -22.15 -18.52 -2.45
CA GLU A 150 -22.68 -17.68 -3.52
C GLU A 150 -23.20 -16.33 -3.00
N LEU A 151 -23.91 -16.33 -1.87
CA LEU A 151 -24.41 -15.09 -1.25
C LEU A 151 -23.26 -14.16 -0.86
N VAL A 152 -22.23 -14.68 -0.19
CA VAL A 152 -21.05 -13.88 0.20
C VAL A 152 -20.32 -13.37 -1.03
N GLU A 153 -20.22 -14.15 -2.10
CA GLU A 153 -19.63 -13.70 -3.37
C GLU A 153 -20.40 -12.52 -3.96
N VAL A 154 -21.76 -12.58 -3.97
CA VAL A 154 -22.61 -11.48 -4.45
C VAL A 154 -22.37 -10.23 -3.61
N GLU A 155 -22.37 -10.33 -2.28
CA GLU A 155 -22.10 -9.18 -1.39
C GLU A 155 -20.73 -8.55 -1.65
N VAL A 156 -19.70 -9.35 -1.91
CA VAL A 156 -18.36 -8.85 -2.25
C VAL A 156 -18.35 -8.14 -3.60
N ARG A 157 -19.05 -8.66 -4.61
CA ARG A 157 -19.18 -8.04 -5.94
C ARG A 157 -19.90 -6.71 -5.86
N ASP A 158 -21.02 -6.64 -5.09
CA ASP A 158 -21.75 -5.41 -4.85
C ASP A 158 -20.89 -4.36 -4.16
N LEU A 159 -20.11 -4.76 -3.15
CA LEU A 159 -19.14 -3.89 -2.49
C LEU A 159 -18.10 -3.33 -3.45
N LEU A 160 -17.53 -4.15 -4.33
CA LEU A 160 -16.56 -3.70 -5.33
C LEU A 160 -17.18 -2.69 -6.30
N ASN A 161 -18.42 -2.98 -6.80
CA ASN A 161 -19.15 -2.08 -7.68
C ASN A 161 -19.46 -0.73 -7.00
N GLN A 162 -19.81 -0.74 -5.71
CA GLN A 162 -20.08 0.46 -4.93
C GLN A 162 -18.86 1.41 -4.90
N TYR A 163 -17.65 0.86 -4.87
CA TYR A 163 -16.40 1.65 -4.85
C TYR A 163 -15.70 1.71 -6.22
N GLU A 164 -16.47 1.56 -7.30
CA GLU A 164 -16.02 1.71 -8.69
C GLU A 164 -14.91 0.74 -9.12
N PHE A 165 -14.82 -0.43 -8.52
CA PHE A 165 -14.09 -1.55 -9.07
C PHE A 165 -15.03 -2.42 -9.91
N PRO A 166 -14.54 -3.15 -10.94
CA PRO A 166 -15.40 -3.97 -11.80
C PRO A 166 -15.84 -5.26 -11.09
N GLY A 167 -16.73 -5.15 -10.10
CA GLY A 167 -17.18 -6.26 -9.24
C GLY A 167 -17.76 -7.44 -10.00
N ASP A 168 -18.52 -7.18 -11.09
CA ASP A 168 -19.13 -8.23 -11.89
C ASP A 168 -18.12 -9.14 -12.58
N THR A 169 -16.95 -8.62 -12.92
CA THR A 169 -15.89 -9.34 -13.64
C THR A 169 -14.66 -9.66 -12.81
N ALA A 170 -14.58 -9.14 -11.58
CA ALA A 170 -13.47 -9.43 -10.69
C ALA A 170 -13.39 -10.94 -10.39
N PRO A 171 -12.21 -11.56 -10.49
CA PRO A 171 -12.04 -12.95 -10.11
C PRO A 171 -12.31 -13.14 -8.61
N VAL A 172 -13.13 -14.13 -8.27
CA VAL A 172 -13.38 -14.56 -6.90
C VAL A 172 -12.98 -16.03 -6.79
N ILE A 173 -11.97 -16.30 -5.98
CA ILE A 173 -11.42 -17.65 -5.82
C ILE A 173 -11.65 -18.12 -4.38
N GLN A 174 -12.33 -19.25 -4.23
CA GLN A 174 -12.53 -19.90 -2.94
C GLN A 174 -11.23 -20.56 -2.49
N VAL A 175 -10.74 -20.21 -1.32
CA VAL A 175 -9.49 -20.73 -0.75
C VAL A 175 -9.65 -21.12 0.72
N SER A 176 -8.77 -21.98 1.19
CA SER A 176 -8.48 -22.17 2.62
C SER A 176 -6.99 -21.98 2.81
N ALA A 177 -6.60 -20.79 3.24
CA ALA A 177 -5.19 -20.46 3.45
C ALA A 177 -4.54 -21.38 4.50
N LEU A 178 -5.26 -21.68 5.58
CA LEU A 178 -4.76 -22.56 6.64
C LEU A 178 -4.55 -23.99 6.13
N LYS A 179 -5.51 -24.57 5.44
CA LYS A 179 -5.40 -25.93 4.90
C LYS A 179 -4.30 -26.04 3.84
N ALA A 180 -4.19 -25.04 2.96
CA ALA A 180 -3.09 -24.98 2.00
C ALA A 180 -1.71 -24.90 2.70
N LEU A 181 -1.61 -24.09 3.77
CA LEU A 181 -0.40 -23.98 4.59
C LEU A 181 -0.06 -25.29 5.32
N GLU A 182 -1.07 -26.05 5.75
CA GLU A 182 -0.93 -27.38 6.33
C GLU A 182 -0.53 -28.48 5.30
N GLY A 183 -0.59 -28.17 4.01
CA GLY A 183 -0.18 -29.07 2.93
C GLY A 183 -1.33 -29.87 2.31
N ASP A 184 -2.59 -29.47 2.51
CA ASP A 184 -3.73 -30.06 1.82
C ASP A 184 -3.66 -29.77 0.32
N ALA A 185 -3.63 -30.84 -0.48
CA ALA A 185 -3.44 -30.73 -1.94
C ALA A 185 -4.60 -29.97 -2.65
N LYS A 186 -5.86 -30.22 -2.24
CA LYS A 186 -7.03 -29.55 -2.82
C LYS A 186 -6.92 -28.04 -2.60
N TRP A 187 -6.62 -27.61 -1.39
CA TRP A 187 -6.54 -26.20 -1.06
C TRP A 187 -5.24 -25.55 -1.56
N GLY A 188 -4.17 -26.33 -1.74
CA GLY A 188 -2.97 -25.89 -2.45
C GLY A 188 -3.27 -25.53 -3.91
N GLU A 189 -4.05 -26.33 -4.62
CA GLU A 189 -4.47 -26.06 -5.99
C GLU A 189 -5.35 -24.81 -6.09
N THR A 190 -6.20 -24.50 -5.10
CA THR A 190 -7.00 -23.27 -5.12
C THR A 190 -6.13 -22.01 -4.90
N VAL A 191 -5.07 -22.10 -4.11
CA VAL A 191 -4.08 -21.01 -3.97
C VAL A 191 -3.31 -20.79 -5.27
N LEU A 192 -2.97 -21.86 -6.01
CA LEU A 192 -2.39 -21.74 -7.36
C LEU A 192 -3.37 -21.08 -8.33
N ALA A 193 -4.65 -21.45 -8.28
CA ALA A 193 -5.70 -20.82 -9.09
C ALA A 193 -5.86 -19.33 -8.76
N LEU A 194 -5.72 -18.94 -7.49
CA LEU A 194 -5.69 -17.53 -7.08
C LEU A 194 -4.50 -16.80 -7.72
N MET A 195 -3.31 -17.39 -7.72
CA MET A 195 -2.13 -16.79 -8.34
C MET A 195 -2.23 -16.73 -9.86
N ASP A 196 -2.86 -17.72 -10.50
CA ASP A 196 -3.19 -17.66 -11.93
C ASP A 196 -4.19 -16.54 -12.25
N ALA A 197 -5.18 -16.31 -11.38
CA ALA A 197 -6.11 -15.19 -11.52
C ALA A 197 -5.37 -13.84 -11.37
N VAL A 198 -4.43 -13.72 -10.44
CA VAL A 198 -3.56 -12.54 -10.27
C VAL A 198 -2.72 -12.30 -11.52
N ASP A 199 -2.04 -13.36 -12.03
CA ASP A 199 -1.20 -13.27 -13.23
C ASP A 199 -1.97 -12.81 -14.48
N ASN A 200 -3.25 -13.19 -14.59
CA ASN A 200 -4.04 -12.95 -15.79
C ASN A 200 -4.90 -11.67 -15.73
N ASN A 201 -5.28 -11.21 -14.53
CA ASN A 201 -6.22 -10.09 -14.36
C ASN A 201 -5.56 -8.80 -13.88
N ILE A 202 -4.35 -8.85 -13.35
CA ILE A 202 -3.57 -7.65 -13.05
C ILE A 202 -2.58 -7.46 -14.18
N PRO A 203 -2.72 -6.42 -15.03
CA PRO A 203 -1.81 -6.19 -16.14
C PRO A 203 -0.42 -5.79 -15.65
N GLU A 204 0.58 -5.90 -16.53
CA GLU A 204 1.91 -5.39 -16.26
C GLU A 204 1.85 -3.87 -16.11
N PRO A 205 2.35 -3.30 -14.98
CA PRO A 205 2.26 -1.88 -14.74
C PRO A 205 3.16 -1.08 -15.68
N VAL A 206 2.63 0.02 -16.20
CA VAL A 206 3.44 1.00 -16.95
C VAL A 206 4.27 1.81 -15.94
N ARG A 207 5.58 1.85 -16.12
CA ARG A 207 6.52 2.53 -15.23
C ARG A 207 7.03 3.83 -15.84
N ASP A 208 6.99 4.92 -15.09
CA ASP A 208 7.50 6.23 -15.47
C ASP A 208 9.03 6.29 -15.30
N LEU A 209 9.78 5.61 -16.16
CA LEU A 209 11.25 5.50 -16.06
C LEU A 209 11.97 6.78 -16.46
N ASP A 210 11.40 7.57 -17.36
CA ASP A 210 12.02 8.78 -17.92
C ASP A 210 11.83 10.03 -17.05
N LYS A 211 10.96 9.97 -16.04
CA LYS A 211 10.75 11.06 -15.09
C LYS A 211 11.90 11.15 -14.08
N PRO A 212 12.14 12.32 -13.47
CA PRO A 212 13.09 12.44 -12.37
C PRO A 212 12.79 11.47 -11.23
N PHE A 213 13.82 10.83 -10.68
CA PHE A 213 13.72 9.88 -9.57
C PHE A 213 12.94 10.47 -8.38
N LEU A 214 12.01 9.68 -7.85
CA LEU A 214 11.29 9.97 -6.62
C LEU A 214 10.96 8.67 -5.89
N MET A 215 11.31 8.62 -4.59
CA MET A 215 10.99 7.53 -3.68
C MET A 215 10.48 8.09 -2.35
N PRO A 216 9.23 7.85 -1.94
CA PRO A 216 8.75 8.16 -0.60
C PRO A 216 9.48 7.32 0.44
N VAL A 217 9.85 7.93 1.57
CA VAL A 217 10.47 7.23 2.71
C VAL A 217 9.38 6.51 3.50
N GLU A 218 9.48 5.20 3.59
CA GLU A 218 8.57 4.34 4.33
C GLU A 218 9.12 4.04 5.73
N ASP A 219 10.39 3.64 5.81
CA ASP A 219 11.05 3.36 7.07
C ASP A 219 12.54 3.74 7.02
N VAL A 220 13.15 3.90 8.21
CA VAL A 220 14.53 4.33 8.38
C VAL A 220 15.23 3.42 9.38
N PHE A 221 16.29 2.77 8.94
CA PHE A 221 17.10 1.85 9.74
C PHE A 221 18.54 2.31 9.86
N THR A 222 19.19 1.88 10.91
CA THR A 222 20.65 1.99 11.05
C THR A 222 21.28 0.60 10.99
N ILE A 223 22.22 0.40 10.06
CA ILE A 223 23.01 -0.82 9.99
C ILE A 223 24.37 -0.52 10.59
N THR A 224 24.71 -1.20 11.69
CA THR A 224 26.00 -1.06 12.38
C THR A 224 27.16 -1.23 11.40
N GLY A 225 28.05 -0.23 11.34
CA GLY A 225 29.21 -0.22 10.45
C GLY A 225 28.94 0.10 8.98
N ARG A 226 27.66 0.28 8.57
CA ARG A 226 27.30 0.61 7.18
C ARG A 226 26.63 1.98 7.03
N GLY A 227 25.84 2.42 8.02
CA GLY A 227 25.15 3.71 8.02
C GLY A 227 23.64 3.61 8.01
N THR A 228 22.98 4.69 7.61
CA THR A 228 21.51 4.79 7.54
C THR A 228 21.00 4.21 6.23
N VAL A 229 20.00 3.36 6.34
CA VAL A 229 19.23 2.80 5.22
C VAL A 229 17.81 3.32 5.30
N ILE A 230 17.29 3.80 4.19
CA ILE A 230 15.89 4.16 4.02
C ILE A 230 15.23 3.17 3.09
N THR A 231 13.99 2.82 3.36
CA THR A 231 13.20 1.93 2.49
C THR A 231 12.02 2.67 1.88
N GLY A 232 11.60 2.21 0.73
CA GLY A 232 10.41 2.68 0.04
C GLY A 232 10.25 2.08 -1.35
N LYS A 233 9.08 2.27 -1.95
CA LYS A 233 8.84 1.98 -3.36
C LYS A 233 9.26 3.18 -4.20
N ILE A 234 10.03 2.95 -5.26
CA ILE A 234 10.32 4.00 -6.23
C ILE A 234 9.03 4.32 -7.00
N GLU A 235 8.55 5.55 -6.87
CA GLU A 235 7.33 6.02 -7.52
C GLU A 235 7.57 6.27 -9.00
N ARG A 236 8.71 6.87 -9.35
CA ARG A 236 9.12 7.20 -10.72
C ARG A 236 10.62 7.33 -10.87
N GLY A 237 11.09 7.22 -12.11
CA GLY A 237 12.49 7.40 -12.50
C GLY A 237 13.37 6.21 -12.10
N GLN A 238 14.67 6.48 -12.09
CA GLN A 238 15.72 5.52 -11.75
C GLN A 238 16.75 6.17 -10.83
N VAL A 239 17.40 5.35 -10.00
CA VAL A 239 18.53 5.74 -9.15
C VAL A 239 19.65 4.71 -9.26
N LYS A 240 20.91 5.15 -9.29
CA LYS A 240 22.10 4.30 -9.36
C LYS A 240 22.95 4.47 -8.12
N VAL A 241 23.76 3.47 -7.84
CA VAL A 241 24.82 3.60 -6.83
C VAL A 241 25.76 4.74 -7.23
N ASN A 242 26.08 5.60 -6.27
CA ASN A 242 26.83 6.87 -6.37
C ASN A 242 26.04 8.07 -6.92
N ASP A 243 24.76 7.94 -7.20
CA ASP A 243 23.96 9.12 -7.53
C ASP A 243 23.82 10.05 -6.32
N GLU A 244 23.90 11.37 -6.57
CA GLU A 244 23.50 12.40 -5.61
C GLU A 244 21.97 12.48 -5.58
N VAL A 245 21.39 12.48 -4.37
CA VAL A 245 19.96 12.61 -4.13
C VAL A 245 19.69 13.69 -3.08
N GLU A 246 18.47 14.17 -3.06
CA GLU A 246 18.00 15.17 -2.09
C GLU A 246 16.84 14.59 -1.29
N ILE A 247 16.88 14.75 0.04
CA ILE A 247 15.79 14.40 0.95
C ILE A 247 14.95 15.65 1.15
N VAL A 248 13.64 15.56 0.90
CA VAL A 248 12.74 16.71 0.83
C VAL A 248 11.45 16.46 1.61
N GLY A 249 10.92 17.52 2.24
CA GLY A 249 9.68 17.52 3.01
C GLY A 249 9.91 17.46 4.51
N ILE A 250 8.94 17.95 5.30
CA ILE A 250 8.90 17.98 6.76
C ILE A 250 10.02 18.83 7.38
N ARG A 251 11.26 18.58 6.98
CA ARG A 251 12.49 19.25 7.48
C ARG A 251 13.20 19.98 6.35
N ASP A 252 14.28 20.68 6.71
CA ASP A 252 15.18 21.31 5.75
C ASP A 252 15.73 20.28 4.75
N LYS A 253 15.88 20.71 3.51
CA LYS A 253 16.43 19.87 2.43
C LYS A 253 17.85 19.45 2.73
N GLN A 254 18.11 18.16 2.52
CA GLN A 254 19.44 17.58 2.71
C GLN A 254 19.89 16.84 1.45
N LYS A 255 21.12 17.12 1.01
CA LYS A 255 21.75 16.35 -0.07
C LYS A 255 22.59 15.22 0.50
N THR A 256 22.57 14.08 -0.17
CA THR A 256 23.36 12.91 0.17
C THR A 256 23.67 12.08 -1.08
N THR A 257 24.44 11.02 -0.92
CA THR A 257 24.80 10.10 -2.00
C THR A 257 24.34 8.70 -1.67
N VAL A 258 23.74 8.02 -2.64
CA VAL A 258 23.38 6.60 -2.52
C VAL A 258 24.64 5.75 -2.64
N THR A 259 25.02 5.04 -1.59
CA THR A 259 26.22 4.19 -1.56
C THR A 259 25.93 2.72 -1.77
N GLY A 260 24.67 2.33 -1.75
CA GLY A 260 24.24 0.95 -2.01
C GLY A 260 22.74 0.88 -2.19
N ILE A 261 22.28 -0.09 -2.96
CA ILE A 261 20.88 -0.37 -3.21
C ILE A 261 20.66 -1.86 -2.98
N GLU A 262 19.62 -2.19 -2.21
CA GLU A 262 19.24 -3.57 -1.91
C GLU A 262 17.74 -3.77 -2.11
N MET A 263 17.36 -4.92 -2.68
CA MET A 263 15.99 -5.40 -2.76
C MET A 263 15.96 -6.87 -2.34
N PHE A 264 15.13 -7.22 -1.36
CA PHE A 264 15.03 -8.57 -0.81
C PHE A 264 16.40 -9.18 -0.45
N ARG A 265 17.25 -8.38 0.22
CA ARG A 265 18.62 -8.73 0.63
C ARG A 265 19.61 -9.01 -0.52
N LYS A 266 19.22 -8.74 -1.78
CA LYS A 266 20.07 -8.82 -2.96
C LYS A 266 20.57 -7.43 -3.34
N LEU A 267 21.80 -7.33 -3.86
CA LEU A 267 22.41 -6.06 -4.28
C LEU A 267 21.94 -5.67 -5.68
N LEU A 268 21.72 -4.38 -5.88
CA LEU A 268 21.44 -3.78 -7.18
C LEU A 268 22.47 -2.71 -7.51
N ASP A 269 22.86 -2.60 -8.78
CA ASP A 269 23.69 -1.50 -9.27
C ASP A 269 22.84 -0.24 -9.53
N TYR A 270 21.56 -0.44 -9.88
CA TYR A 270 20.54 0.60 -10.04
C TYR A 270 19.18 0.05 -9.66
N ALA A 271 18.24 0.96 -9.36
CA ALA A 271 16.84 0.62 -9.12
C ALA A 271 15.91 1.58 -9.89
N GLU A 272 14.71 1.12 -10.19
CA GLU A 272 13.77 1.82 -11.06
C GLU A 272 12.34 1.84 -10.53
N ALA A 273 11.50 2.68 -11.14
CA ALA A 273 10.09 2.83 -10.76
C ALA A 273 9.39 1.49 -10.60
N GLY A 274 8.68 1.34 -9.50
CA GLY A 274 7.95 0.13 -9.12
C GLY A 274 8.72 -0.80 -8.17
N GLU A 275 10.03 -0.66 -8.01
CA GLU A 275 10.82 -1.51 -7.12
C GLU A 275 10.78 -1.02 -5.67
N ASN A 276 10.60 -1.94 -4.73
CA ASN A 276 10.71 -1.69 -3.29
C ASN A 276 12.14 -1.93 -2.85
N VAL A 277 12.83 -0.87 -2.48
CA VAL A 277 14.28 -0.91 -2.23
C VAL A 277 14.67 -0.28 -0.90
N GLY A 278 15.82 -0.74 -0.38
CA GLY A 278 16.58 -0.04 0.64
C GLY A 278 17.74 0.72 0.02
N LEU A 279 17.83 2.02 0.25
CA LEU A 279 18.93 2.89 -0.16
C LEU A 279 19.85 3.16 1.02
N LEU A 280 21.13 2.82 0.89
CA LEU A 280 22.15 3.17 1.85
C LEU A 280 22.68 4.57 1.55
N LEU A 281 22.61 5.47 2.52
CA LEU A 281 22.95 6.89 2.36
C LEU A 281 24.28 7.24 3.03
N ARG A 282 25.08 8.07 2.36
CA ARG A 282 26.37 8.53 2.86
C ARG A 282 26.21 9.66 3.87
N GLY A 283 26.78 9.50 5.07
CA GLY A 283 26.89 10.59 6.06
C GLY A 283 25.56 11.07 6.64
N THR A 284 24.44 10.41 6.33
CA THR A 284 23.12 10.72 6.84
C THR A 284 22.90 9.91 8.12
N LYS A 285 22.50 10.59 9.20
CA LYS A 285 22.14 9.93 10.46
C LYS A 285 20.66 9.54 10.44
N ARG A 286 20.28 8.59 11.31
CA ARG A 286 18.89 8.16 11.42
C ARG A 286 17.95 9.30 11.81
N GLU A 287 18.40 10.18 12.70
CA GLU A 287 17.64 11.35 13.16
C GLU A 287 17.45 12.44 12.11
N ASP A 288 18.19 12.41 11.01
CA ASP A 288 18.12 13.40 9.92
C ASP A 288 17.01 13.07 8.91
N VAL A 289 16.51 11.84 8.93
CA VAL A 289 15.47 11.35 7.99
C VAL A 289 14.33 10.74 8.76
N GLU A 290 13.11 10.99 8.27
CA GLU A 290 11.92 10.39 8.84
C GLU A 290 10.92 9.96 7.77
N ARG A 291 10.03 9.04 8.15
CA ARG A 291 8.90 8.60 7.32
C ARG A 291 8.07 9.82 6.88
N GLY A 292 7.71 9.85 5.61
CA GLY A 292 6.92 10.92 5.01
C GLY A 292 7.71 11.94 4.22
N GLN A 293 9.04 11.98 4.39
CA GLN A 293 9.90 12.68 3.44
C GLN A 293 9.98 11.90 2.12
N VAL A 294 10.48 12.53 1.08
CA VAL A 294 10.79 11.86 -0.19
C VAL A 294 12.26 12.01 -0.52
N VAL A 295 12.82 10.99 -1.17
CA VAL A 295 14.16 11.04 -1.76
C VAL A 295 14.03 11.22 -3.25
N VAL A 296 14.69 12.23 -3.79
CA VAL A 296 14.49 12.68 -5.16
C VAL A 296 15.80 13.01 -5.87
N LYS A 297 15.75 13.10 -7.20
CA LYS A 297 16.80 13.75 -7.97
C LYS A 297 16.90 15.21 -7.50
N PRO A 298 18.11 15.74 -7.20
CA PRO A 298 18.26 17.10 -6.68
C PRO A 298 17.52 18.16 -7.50
N GLY A 299 16.73 18.99 -6.82
CA GLY A 299 15.97 20.08 -7.42
C GLY A 299 14.73 19.68 -8.22
N SER A 300 14.31 18.40 -8.22
CA SER A 300 13.16 17.94 -9.02
C SER A 300 11.80 18.16 -8.38
N ILE A 301 11.74 18.38 -7.07
CA ILE A 301 10.51 18.70 -6.33
C ILE A 301 10.80 19.65 -5.17
N THR A 302 9.82 20.42 -4.77
CA THR A 302 9.89 21.34 -3.62
C THR A 302 8.85 20.97 -2.57
N PRO A 303 9.12 21.22 -1.28
CA PRO A 303 8.11 21.08 -0.24
C PRO A 303 7.19 22.30 -0.24
N HIS A 304 5.93 22.08 0.08
CA HIS A 304 4.86 23.09 0.09
C HIS A 304 3.95 22.92 1.29
N THR A 305 3.36 24.02 1.75
CA THR A 305 2.38 24.02 2.85
C THR A 305 0.98 24.41 2.36
N GLY A 306 0.83 25.09 1.23
CA GLY A 306 -0.46 25.56 0.75
C GLY A 306 -0.81 25.01 -0.62
N PHE A 307 -2.05 24.58 -0.80
CA PHE A 307 -2.56 24.09 -2.06
C PHE A 307 -4.08 24.23 -2.17
N ASP A 308 -4.58 24.29 -3.41
CA ASP A 308 -5.98 24.10 -3.74
C ASP A 308 -6.22 22.64 -4.17
N ALA A 309 -7.38 22.10 -3.83
CA ALA A 309 -7.73 20.72 -4.13
C ALA A 309 -9.19 20.57 -4.52
N ASN A 310 -9.47 19.58 -5.37
CA ASN A 310 -10.80 19.05 -5.58
C ASN A 310 -11.00 17.85 -4.65
N VAL A 311 -12.04 17.88 -3.82
CA VAL A 311 -12.23 16.94 -2.73
C VAL A 311 -13.66 16.39 -2.73
N TYR A 312 -13.78 15.07 -2.59
CA TYR A 312 -15.02 14.38 -2.30
C TYR A 312 -15.10 14.07 -0.81
N ILE A 313 -16.19 14.45 -0.17
CA ILE A 313 -16.47 14.16 1.24
C ILE A 313 -17.37 12.94 1.33
N LEU A 314 -16.89 11.90 2.00
CA LEU A 314 -17.64 10.64 2.14
C LEU A 314 -18.98 10.86 2.82
N SER A 315 -20.01 10.25 2.27
CA SER A 315 -21.34 10.20 2.86
C SER A 315 -21.35 9.38 4.16
N LYS A 316 -22.40 9.49 4.93
CA LYS A 316 -22.61 8.69 6.13
C LYS A 316 -22.64 7.17 5.83
N ASP A 317 -23.24 6.79 4.71
CA ASP A 317 -23.38 5.38 4.32
C ASP A 317 -22.06 4.77 3.86
N GLU A 318 -21.11 5.61 3.42
CA GLU A 318 -19.73 5.24 3.12
C GLU A 318 -18.81 5.23 4.36
N GLY A 319 -19.36 5.41 5.56
CA GLY A 319 -18.59 5.49 6.81
C GLY A 319 -17.98 6.85 7.11
N GLY A 320 -18.32 7.87 6.33
CA GLY A 320 -17.84 9.23 6.47
C GLY A 320 -18.46 10.01 7.64
N ARG A 321 -18.46 11.33 7.51
CA ARG A 321 -19.04 12.23 8.52
C ARG A 321 -20.56 12.15 8.54
N HIS A 322 -21.15 12.50 9.69
CA HIS A 322 -22.60 12.64 9.86
C HIS A 322 -23.04 14.11 9.77
N ASN A 323 -22.14 15.04 10.04
CA ASN A 323 -22.43 16.47 10.11
C ASN A 323 -21.59 17.23 9.09
N PRO A 324 -22.05 18.38 8.59
CA PRO A 324 -21.27 19.26 7.75
C PRO A 324 -20.04 19.80 8.48
N PHE A 325 -19.09 20.32 7.72
CA PHE A 325 -17.99 21.12 8.27
C PHE A 325 -17.94 22.51 7.61
N TYR A 326 -17.22 23.40 8.24
CA TYR A 326 -17.09 24.82 7.90
C TYR A 326 -15.63 25.17 7.64
N SER A 327 -15.37 26.36 7.13
CA SER A 327 -14.02 26.91 7.09
C SER A 327 -13.34 26.84 8.46
N ASN A 328 -12.02 26.68 8.48
CA ASN A 328 -11.17 26.40 9.66
C ASN A 328 -11.30 24.99 10.24
N TYR A 329 -11.94 24.06 9.54
CA TYR A 329 -11.88 22.65 9.87
C TYR A 329 -10.45 22.12 9.75
N ARG A 330 -10.00 21.29 10.71
CA ARG A 330 -8.60 20.86 10.88
C ARG A 330 -8.46 19.33 10.93
N PRO A 331 -8.66 18.62 9.83
CA PRO A 331 -8.44 17.19 9.74
C PRO A 331 -6.97 16.86 9.50
N GLN A 332 -6.67 15.56 9.43
CA GLN A 332 -5.39 15.01 8.97
C GLN A 332 -5.46 14.71 7.48
N PHE A 333 -4.45 15.15 6.76
CA PHE A 333 -4.24 14.89 5.33
C PHE A 333 -3.17 13.83 5.17
N TYR A 334 -3.51 12.74 4.52
CA TYR A 334 -2.61 11.60 4.28
C TYR A 334 -2.06 11.68 2.86
N PHE A 335 -0.76 11.92 2.75
CA PHE A 335 -0.01 11.97 1.49
C PHE A 335 1.06 10.88 1.49
N ARG A 336 1.11 10.02 0.48
CA ARG A 336 2.13 8.96 0.37
C ARG A 336 2.29 8.18 1.69
N THR A 337 3.39 8.42 2.41
CA THR A 337 3.74 7.69 3.64
C THR A 337 3.54 8.51 4.93
N THR A 338 2.97 9.72 4.84
CA THR A 338 2.79 10.62 6.01
C THR A 338 1.37 11.17 6.13
N ASP A 339 1.06 11.65 7.32
CA ASP A 339 -0.11 12.45 7.62
C ASP A 339 0.29 13.79 8.23
N VAL A 340 -0.38 14.85 7.81
CA VAL A 340 -0.16 16.21 8.30
C VAL A 340 -1.50 16.87 8.57
N THR A 341 -1.61 17.57 9.70
CA THR A 341 -2.79 18.39 9.98
C THR A 341 -2.81 19.59 9.03
N GLY A 342 -3.97 19.87 8.45
CA GLY A 342 -4.18 21.04 7.61
C GLY A 342 -5.44 21.79 7.99
N VAL A 343 -5.46 23.07 7.68
CA VAL A 343 -6.62 23.97 7.85
C VAL A 343 -7.31 24.14 6.52
N ILE A 344 -8.61 23.86 6.46
CA ILE A 344 -9.43 24.02 5.26
C ILE A 344 -10.04 25.43 5.25
N THR A 345 -9.97 26.05 4.08
CA THR A 345 -10.71 27.26 3.74
C THR A 345 -11.63 26.97 2.57
N LEU A 346 -12.93 27.16 2.76
CA LEU A 346 -13.93 26.96 1.72
C LEU A 346 -13.97 28.14 0.75
N PRO A 347 -14.39 27.94 -0.52
CA PRO A 347 -14.52 29.01 -1.51
C PRO A 347 -15.52 30.09 -1.05
N ALA A 348 -15.33 31.29 -1.56
CA ALA A 348 -16.26 32.38 -1.30
C ALA A 348 -17.70 32.01 -1.73
N GLY A 349 -18.65 32.20 -0.83
CA GLY A 349 -20.05 31.83 -1.05
C GLY A 349 -20.43 30.41 -0.59
N THR A 350 -19.46 29.59 -0.18
CA THR A 350 -19.70 28.27 0.41
C THR A 350 -19.62 28.38 1.92
N GLU A 351 -20.74 28.29 2.61
CA GLU A 351 -20.77 28.36 4.08
C GLU A 351 -20.32 27.05 4.73
N MET A 352 -20.75 25.91 4.17
CA MET A 352 -20.48 24.58 4.69
C MET A 352 -20.41 23.55 3.57
N VAL A 353 -19.82 22.40 3.88
CA VAL A 353 -19.76 21.21 3.01
C VAL A 353 -20.45 20.05 3.70
N MET A 354 -21.37 19.42 2.98
CA MET A 354 -22.14 18.27 3.47
C MET A 354 -21.42 16.95 3.17
N PRO A 355 -21.64 15.90 3.98
CA PRO A 355 -21.29 14.54 3.58
C PRO A 355 -21.94 14.16 2.23
N GLY A 356 -21.13 13.64 1.30
CA GLY A 356 -21.54 13.32 -0.09
C GLY A 356 -21.23 14.43 -1.10
N ASP A 357 -20.78 15.60 -0.67
CA ASP A 357 -20.44 16.71 -1.58
C ASP A 357 -19.05 16.54 -2.22
N THR A 358 -18.94 17.01 -3.45
CA THR A 358 -17.66 17.29 -4.10
C THR A 358 -17.46 18.81 -4.15
N THR A 359 -16.29 19.27 -3.68
CA THR A 359 -16.03 20.72 -3.61
C THR A 359 -14.54 21.01 -3.84
N GLU A 360 -14.28 22.22 -4.34
CA GLU A 360 -12.94 22.79 -4.29
C GLU A 360 -12.68 23.39 -2.91
N MET A 361 -11.48 23.30 -2.42
CA MET A 361 -11.07 23.95 -1.17
C MET A 361 -9.59 24.31 -1.18
N ALA A 362 -9.26 25.37 -0.45
CA ALA A 362 -7.87 25.71 -0.15
C ALA A 362 -7.45 25.05 1.17
N VAL A 363 -6.23 24.54 1.22
CA VAL A 363 -5.67 23.86 2.40
C VAL A 363 -4.31 24.46 2.75
N GLU A 364 -4.11 24.74 4.02
CA GLU A 364 -2.81 25.13 4.58
C GLU A 364 -2.36 24.09 5.62
N LEU A 365 -1.28 23.38 5.31
CA LEU A 365 -0.67 22.36 6.17
C LEU A 365 0.20 22.99 7.26
N ILE A 366 0.27 22.37 8.43
CA ILE A 366 1.14 22.81 9.53
C ILE A 366 2.63 22.51 9.29
N GLN A 367 2.94 21.62 8.34
CA GLN A 367 4.31 21.25 7.96
C GLN A 367 4.42 21.15 6.45
N PRO A 368 5.58 21.52 5.88
CA PRO A 368 5.79 21.39 4.43
C PRO A 368 5.98 19.92 4.05
N ILE A 369 5.33 19.51 2.97
CA ILE A 369 5.51 18.19 2.37
C ILE A 369 5.90 18.32 0.90
N ALA A 370 6.62 17.34 0.38
CA ALA A 370 6.91 17.25 -1.04
C ALA A 370 5.62 16.95 -1.81
N MET A 371 5.12 17.93 -2.58
CA MET A 371 3.90 17.78 -3.36
C MET A 371 4.03 18.39 -4.75
N GLU A 372 3.14 17.96 -5.62
CA GLU A 372 2.96 18.44 -6.97
C GLU A 372 1.49 18.38 -7.36
N GLU A 373 1.09 19.11 -8.40
CA GLU A 373 -0.27 19.03 -8.93
C GLU A 373 -0.57 17.61 -9.40
N GLY A 374 -1.79 17.14 -9.15
CA GLY A 374 -2.23 15.77 -9.41
C GLY A 374 -1.97 14.79 -8.25
N LEU A 375 -1.26 15.20 -7.18
CA LEU A 375 -1.04 14.33 -6.03
C LEU A 375 -2.37 14.05 -5.31
N ARG A 376 -2.67 12.77 -5.10
CA ARG A 376 -3.85 12.32 -4.37
C ARG A 376 -3.59 12.27 -2.87
N PHE A 377 -4.66 12.46 -2.10
CA PHE A 377 -4.61 12.36 -0.64
C PHE A 377 -5.94 11.89 -0.07
N ALA A 378 -5.88 11.34 1.14
CA ALA A 378 -7.06 11.04 1.95
C ALA A 378 -7.18 12.05 3.11
N ILE A 379 -8.41 12.34 3.53
CA ILE A 379 -8.71 13.18 4.69
C ILE A 379 -9.26 12.28 5.80
N ARG A 380 -8.72 12.39 7.00
CA ARG A 380 -9.13 11.60 8.16
C ARG A 380 -9.42 12.46 9.38
N GLU A 381 -10.39 12.02 10.18
CA GLU A 381 -10.76 12.61 11.46
C GLU A 381 -11.16 11.51 12.45
N GLY A 382 -10.64 11.56 13.66
CA GLY A 382 -11.03 10.64 14.73
C GLY A 382 -10.91 9.15 14.37
N GLY A 383 -9.87 8.79 13.59
CA GLY A 383 -9.65 7.41 13.15
C GLY A 383 -10.48 6.96 11.94
N ARG A 384 -11.29 7.85 11.33
CA ARG A 384 -12.14 7.55 10.16
C ARG A 384 -11.66 8.31 8.93
N THR A 385 -11.77 7.70 7.78
CA THR A 385 -11.64 8.41 6.50
C THR A 385 -12.92 9.20 6.25
N VAL A 386 -12.78 10.50 6.03
CA VAL A 386 -13.92 11.41 5.84
C VAL A 386 -13.95 12.04 4.46
N GLY A 387 -12.90 11.89 3.68
CA GLY A 387 -12.84 12.39 2.32
C GLY A 387 -11.56 11.99 1.60
N ALA A 388 -11.53 12.28 0.33
CA ALA A 388 -10.37 12.12 -0.53
C ALA A 388 -10.32 13.24 -1.57
N GLY A 389 -9.12 13.59 -2.01
CA GLY A 389 -8.96 14.65 -2.98
C GLY A 389 -7.68 14.54 -3.81
N THR A 390 -7.58 15.48 -4.73
CA THR A 390 -6.42 15.65 -5.59
C THR A 390 -5.97 17.10 -5.57
N VAL A 391 -4.67 17.33 -5.43
CA VAL A 391 -4.07 18.67 -5.49
C VAL A 391 -4.26 19.21 -6.90
N THR A 392 -4.93 20.37 -7.02
CA THR A 392 -5.19 21.02 -8.32
C THR A 392 -4.21 22.15 -8.60
N LYS A 393 -3.71 22.79 -7.53
CA LYS A 393 -2.78 23.92 -7.64
C LYS A 393 -1.96 24.08 -6.37
N ILE A 394 -0.69 24.38 -6.51
CA ILE A 394 0.19 24.78 -5.42
C ILE A 394 0.08 26.28 -5.17
N THR A 395 -0.14 26.69 -3.92
CA THR A 395 -0.36 28.10 -3.55
C THR A 395 0.72 28.69 -2.64
N LYS A 396 1.45 27.81 -1.87
CA LYS A 396 2.48 28.28 -0.94
C LYS A 396 3.57 27.24 -0.73
#